data_0e3c36bb399ce6dc3a69acd26f571e36
#
_entry.id   0e3c36bb399ce6dc3a69acd26f571e36
#
_cell.length_a   1.000
_cell.length_b   1.000
_cell.length_c   1.000
_cell.angle_alpha   90.00
_cell.angle_beta   90.00
_cell.angle_gamma   90.00
#
_symmetry.space_group_name_H-M   'P 1'
#
loop_
_entity.id
_entity.type
_entity.pdbx_description
1 polymer ?
#
loop_
_entity_poly.entity_id
_entity_poly.type
_entity_poly.pdbx_seq_one_letter_code
_entity_poly.pdbx_strand_id
1 'polypeptide(L)'
;MHGRVTPGGPARAAAGERGRGADNRGVPLYRDEIVVLRTHKLGEADRIVTMLSRQHGKIRAVAKGVRRTQSKFGARLEPFMVADAQFFEGRTLDIITQAESIASYGALIAADYGSYTAASAMVETADRVTEDEGSLQQYLLLVGALRSLSRREHGASLTLDSYLLRSLSMAGWAPSFQDCAVTGAPGPHSAFVVQLGGAVADAAAPPGSPRLDPDTLALLSALLTGDWPHAEAATLRSQARASGVVAAYAQWHLDRGIRSLGLVDRSDARQLLPPTERPVPLDAPDLDGADPDLAAALAAATASAVRSTPAAAEPAPPADRPRAQETTP
;
A
#
# COMPACT_ATOMS: atom_id res chain seq x y z
N MET A 1 -27.87 73.33 -43.67
CA MET A 1 -27.06 73.08 -44.89
C MET A 1 -26.60 71.65 -44.78
N HIS A 2 -27.28 70.81 -45.39
CA HIS A 2 -27.19 70.12 -46.67
C HIS A 2 -25.87 69.42 -46.88
N GLY A 3 -25.93 68.13 -47.04
CA GLY A 3 -24.91 67.25 -47.48
C GLY A 3 -25.25 65.79 -47.44
N ARG A 4 -26.15 65.35 -48.30
CA ARG A 4 -26.59 64.00 -48.60
C ARG A 4 -25.55 63.35 -49.50
N VAL A 5 -25.07 62.15 -49.28
CA VAL A 5 -24.58 61.25 -50.37
C VAL A 5 -24.93 59.79 -50.00
N THR A 6 -25.63 59.10 -50.84
CA THR A 6 -26.09 57.74 -50.91
C THR A 6 -25.11 56.84 -51.71
N PRO A 7 -25.47 55.56 -52.02
CA PRO A 7 -24.88 54.34 -51.45
C PRO A 7 -24.12 53.56 -52.53
N GLY A 8 -23.17 52.76 -52.11
CA GLY A 8 -22.47 51.80 -52.94
C GLY A 8 -22.90 50.37 -52.58
N GLY A 9 -23.41 49.64 -53.55
CA GLY A 9 -24.00 48.32 -53.47
C GLY A 9 -23.01 47.18 -53.31
N PRO A 10 -23.47 45.93 -53.33
CA PRO A 10 -22.89 44.82 -52.60
C PRO A 10 -21.85 44.03 -53.36
N ALA A 11 -20.72 43.74 -52.71
CA ALA A 11 -19.77 42.74 -53.18
C ALA A 11 -20.14 41.37 -52.63
N ARG A 12 -20.30 40.42 -53.53
CA ARG A 12 -20.60 39.01 -53.28
C ARG A 12 -19.57 38.37 -52.36
N ALA A 13 -20.07 37.73 -51.29
CA ALA A 13 -19.34 36.85 -50.40
C ALA A 13 -18.86 35.60 -51.16
N ALA A 14 -17.57 35.35 -51.10
CA ALA A 14 -16.99 34.05 -51.38
C ALA A 14 -17.30 33.10 -50.21
N ALA A 15 -17.89 31.97 -50.56
CA ALA A 15 -18.14 30.88 -49.62
C ALA A 15 -16.79 30.30 -49.15
N GLY A 16 -16.36 30.69 -47.97
CA GLY A 16 -15.26 30.08 -47.27
C GLY A 16 -15.70 28.70 -46.73
N GLU A 17 -15.01 27.68 -47.17
CA GLU A 17 -15.08 26.31 -46.70
C GLU A 17 -15.02 26.29 -45.17
N ARG A 18 -16.10 25.79 -44.56
CA ARG A 18 -16.09 25.38 -43.16
C ARG A 18 -15.23 24.13 -43.07
N GLY A 19 -13.93 24.33 -42.88
CA GLY A 19 -13.03 23.32 -42.40
C GLY A 19 -13.63 22.81 -41.08
N ARG A 20 -14.12 21.57 -41.07
CA ARG A 20 -14.35 20.82 -39.85
C ARG A 20 -12.97 20.66 -39.20
N GLY A 21 -12.62 21.59 -38.34
CA GLY A 21 -11.58 21.40 -37.35
C GLY A 21 -12.02 20.20 -36.54
N ALA A 22 -11.41 19.05 -36.78
CA ALA A 22 -11.44 17.95 -35.87
C ALA A 22 -10.96 18.52 -34.53
N ASP A 23 -11.88 18.59 -33.57
CA ASP A 23 -11.63 18.96 -32.20
C ASP A 23 -10.68 17.88 -31.62
N ASN A 24 -9.40 18.06 -31.88
CA ASN A 24 -8.33 17.24 -31.32
C ASN A 24 -8.17 17.69 -29.85
N ARG A 25 -9.22 17.49 -29.06
CA ARG A 25 -9.10 17.45 -27.61
C ARG A 25 -8.19 16.25 -27.33
N GLY A 26 -6.90 16.52 -27.21
CA GLY A 26 -5.92 15.54 -26.80
C GLY A 26 -6.46 14.91 -25.52
N VAL A 27 -6.75 13.63 -25.58
CA VAL A 27 -7.24 12.90 -24.42
C VAL A 27 -6.17 13.02 -23.36
N PRO A 28 -6.52 13.46 -22.14
CA PRO A 28 -5.52 13.79 -21.14
C PRO A 28 -4.70 12.55 -20.78
N LEU A 29 -3.41 12.65 -21.05
CA LEU A 29 -2.40 11.71 -20.58
C LEU A 29 -1.85 12.29 -19.27
N TYR A 30 -1.73 11.46 -18.26
CA TYR A 30 -1.05 11.82 -17.02
C TYR A 30 -0.07 10.72 -16.61
N ARG A 31 0.86 11.06 -15.71
CA ARG A 31 1.90 10.15 -15.22
C ARG A 31 1.97 10.27 -13.71
N ASP A 32 2.13 9.12 -13.03
CA ASP A 32 2.25 9.09 -11.57
C ASP A 32 3.05 7.87 -11.10
N GLU A 33 3.69 8.00 -9.95
CA GLU A 33 4.26 6.88 -9.22
C GLU A 33 3.15 6.08 -8.55
N ILE A 34 3.14 4.77 -8.76
CA ILE A 34 2.10 3.88 -8.24
C ILE A 34 2.69 2.71 -7.48
N VAL A 35 1.93 2.20 -6.52
CA VAL A 35 2.13 0.87 -5.93
C VAL A 35 0.92 0.00 -6.27
N VAL A 36 1.18 -1.21 -6.81
CA VAL A 36 0.12 -2.12 -7.22
C VAL A 36 -0.46 -2.81 -5.98
N LEU A 37 -1.77 -2.66 -5.78
CA LEU A 37 -2.50 -3.27 -4.67
C LEU A 37 -3.05 -4.64 -5.05
N ARG A 38 -3.75 -4.72 -6.19
CA ARG A 38 -4.35 -5.97 -6.67
C ARG A 38 -4.61 -5.94 -8.17
N THR A 39 -4.77 -7.14 -8.75
CA THR A 39 -5.11 -7.29 -10.16
C THR A 39 -6.32 -8.21 -10.33
N HIS A 40 -7.14 -7.95 -11.36
CA HIS A 40 -8.27 -8.81 -11.75
C HIS A 40 -8.18 -9.12 -13.23
N LYS A 41 -8.49 -10.35 -13.61
CA LYS A 41 -8.59 -10.75 -15.03
C LYS A 41 -9.68 -9.95 -15.74
N LEU A 42 -9.38 -9.48 -16.95
CA LEU A 42 -10.33 -8.83 -17.85
C LEU A 42 -10.22 -9.49 -19.24
N GLY A 43 -11.18 -10.33 -19.58
CA GLY A 43 -11.08 -11.14 -20.79
C GLY A 43 -9.85 -12.06 -20.81
N GLU A 44 -9.36 -12.37 -22.01
CA GLU A 44 -8.27 -13.36 -22.19
C GLU A 44 -6.86 -12.80 -21.96
N ALA A 45 -6.62 -11.53 -22.33
CA ALA A 45 -5.28 -10.97 -22.40
C ALA A 45 -5.04 -9.78 -21.44
N ASP A 46 -6.09 -9.19 -20.89
CA ASP A 46 -6.05 -7.94 -20.15
C ASP A 46 -6.23 -8.17 -18.65
N ARG A 47 -5.87 -7.17 -17.84
CA ARG A 47 -6.20 -7.10 -16.40
C ARG A 47 -6.68 -5.71 -16.03
N ILE A 48 -7.57 -5.63 -15.06
CA ILE A 48 -7.81 -4.41 -14.29
C ILE A 48 -6.81 -4.41 -13.14
N VAL A 49 -6.02 -3.34 -13.05
CA VAL A 49 -5.04 -3.13 -11.99
C VAL A 49 -5.57 -2.04 -11.07
N THR A 50 -5.66 -2.33 -9.76
CA THR A 50 -5.96 -1.35 -8.72
C THR A 50 -4.65 -0.95 -8.06
N MET A 51 -4.40 0.33 -7.99
CA MET A 51 -3.15 0.92 -7.51
C MET A 51 -3.43 2.06 -6.55
N LEU A 52 -2.50 2.29 -5.64
CA LEU A 52 -2.41 3.54 -4.90
C LEU A 52 -1.34 4.40 -5.57
N SER A 53 -1.71 5.60 -5.97
CA SER A 53 -0.79 6.54 -6.59
C SER A 53 -0.29 7.58 -5.58
N ARG A 54 0.80 8.23 -5.96
CA ARG A 54 1.42 9.26 -5.12
C ARG A 54 0.60 10.54 -5.06
N GLN A 55 -0.08 10.91 -6.16
CA GLN A 55 -0.76 12.19 -6.31
C GLN A 55 -2.27 12.07 -6.48
N HIS A 56 -2.75 11.00 -7.16
CA HIS A 56 -4.16 10.87 -7.57
C HIS A 56 -4.96 9.87 -6.70
N GLY A 57 -4.42 9.41 -5.56
CA GLY A 57 -5.12 8.47 -4.70
C GLY A 57 -5.25 7.08 -5.31
N LYS A 58 -6.40 6.46 -5.17
CA LYS A 58 -6.64 5.12 -5.69
C LYS A 58 -7.05 5.17 -7.17
N ILE A 59 -6.23 4.55 -8.02
CA ILE A 59 -6.46 4.47 -9.47
C ILE A 59 -6.85 3.04 -9.84
N ARG A 60 -7.82 2.91 -10.74
CA ARG A 60 -8.17 1.65 -11.39
C ARG A 60 -8.03 1.78 -12.90
N ALA A 61 -7.14 0.98 -13.47
CA ALA A 61 -6.83 1.09 -14.90
C ALA A 61 -6.71 -0.28 -15.57
N VAL A 62 -6.95 -0.31 -16.88
CA VAL A 62 -6.82 -1.51 -17.72
C VAL A 62 -5.39 -1.60 -18.25
N ALA A 63 -4.72 -2.71 -17.98
CA ALA A 63 -3.46 -3.09 -18.60
C ALA A 63 -3.73 -4.02 -19.79
N LYS A 64 -3.77 -3.47 -21.00
CA LYS A 64 -4.07 -4.21 -22.22
C LYS A 64 -2.93 -5.15 -22.60
N GLY A 65 -3.25 -6.41 -22.88
CA GLY A 65 -2.28 -7.42 -23.31
C GLY A 65 -1.27 -7.83 -22.23
N VAL A 66 -1.49 -7.49 -20.95
CA VAL A 66 -0.56 -7.76 -19.86
C VAL A 66 -0.31 -9.26 -19.66
N ARG A 67 -1.28 -10.12 -19.97
CA ARG A 67 -1.19 -11.58 -19.85
C ARG A 67 -0.55 -12.28 -21.06
N ARG A 68 -0.21 -11.56 -22.11
CA ARG A 68 0.49 -12.14 -23.28
C ARG A 68 1.95 -12.42 -22.94
N THR A 69 2.50 -13.49 -23.46
CA THR A 69 3.90 -13.91 -23.24
C THR A 69 4.90 -12.81 -23.56
N GLN A 70 4.63 -11.99 -24.57
CA GLN A 70 5.46 -10.83 -24.95
C GLN A 70 4.82 -9.50 -24.48
N SER A 71 4.30 -9.48 -23.24
CA SER A 71 3.73 -8.26 -22.68
C SER A 71 4.82 -7.20 -22.48
N LYS A 72 4.53 -5.97 -22.93
CA LYS A 72 5.39 -4.82 -22.68
C LYS A 72 5.49 -4.44 -21.20
N PHE A 73 4.57 -4.91 -20.38
CA PHE A 73 4.54 -4.62 -18.94
C PHE A 73 5.34 -5.62 -18.11
N GLY A 74 5.42 -6.90 -18.57
CA GLY A 74 6.08 -7.97 -17.81
C GLY A 74 5.50 -8.07 -16.40
N ALA A 75 6.37 -8.23 -15.40
CA ALA A 75 5.98 -8.30 -13.98
C ALA A 75 5.77 -6.93 -13.29
N ARG A 76 5.88 -5.81 -14.02
CA ARG A 76 5.85 -4.46 -13.43
C ARG A 76 4.51 -4.08 -12.79
N LEU A 77 3.45 -4.76 -13.18
CA LEU A 77 2.08 -4.50 -12.71
C LEU A 77 1.54 -5.64 -11.83
N GLU A 78 2.41 -6.48 -11.27
CA GLU A 78 2.04 -7.46 -10.26
C GLU A 78 1.95 -6.80 -8.86
N PRO A 79 1.20 -7.40 -7.91
CA PRO A 79 1.08 -6.85 -6.55
C PRO A 79 2.43 -6.58 -5.90
N PHE A 80 2.49 -5.56 -5.04
CA PHE A 80 3.67 -5.07 -4.31
C PHE A 80 4.74 -4.39 -5.17
N MET A 81 4.52 -4.28 -6.49
CA MET A 81 5.43 -3.56 -7.38
C MET A 81 5.20 -2.06 -7.31
N VAL A 82 6.29 -1.30 -7.31
CA VAL A 82 6.27 0.16 -7.41
C VAL A 82 6.77 0.55 -8.80
N ALA A 83 5.99 1.32 -9.51
CA ALA A 83 6.28 1.73 -10.88
C ALA A 83 5.93 3.19 -11.13
N ASP A 84 6.63 3.79 -12.08
CA ASP A 84 6.24 5.04 -12.71
C ASP A 84 5.37 4.70 -13.92
N ALA A 85 4.10 5.06 -13.87
CA ALA A 85 3.12 4.65 -14.88
C ALA A 85 2.51 5.86 -15.59
N GLN A 86 2.28 5.69 -16.90
CA GLN A 86 1.56 6.65 -17.73
C GLN A 86 0.17 6.12 -18.04
N PHE A 87 -0.81 6.98 -17.88
CA PHE A 87 -2.21 6.69 -18.04
C PHE A 87 -2.83 7.54 -19.12
N PHE A 88 -3.81 6.93 -19.77
CA PHE A 88 -4.77 7.59 -20.62
C PHE A 88 -6.07 7.66 -19.82
N GLU A 89 -6.56 8.85 -19.54
CA GLU A 89 -7.77 9.04 -18.77
C GLU A 89 -8.99 8.47 -19.50
N GLY A 90 -9.69 7.56 -18.85
CA GLY A 90 -10.89 6.90 -19.36
C GLY A 90 -12.14 7.38 -18.62
N ARG A 91 -13.30 7.14 -19.22
CA ARG A 91 -14.59 7.53 -18.61
C ARG A 91 -14.93 6.76 -17.35
N THR A 92 -14.50 5.51 -17.22
CA THR A 92 -14.81 4.61 -16.10
C THR A 92 -13.54 3.97 -15.53
N LEU A 93 -12.63 3.58 -16.39
CA LEU A 93 -11.34 3.01 -16.07
C LEU A 93 -10.30 3.65 -16.98
N ASP A 94 -9.19 4.01 -16.42
CA ASP A 94 -8.04 4.49 -17.18
C ASP A 94 -7.37 3.36 -17.96
N ILE A 95 -6.47 3.69 -18.85
CA ILE A 95 -5.68 2.70 -19.59
C ILE A 95 -4.21 2.96 -19.32
N ILE A 96 -3.50 1.94 -18.85
CA ILE A 96 -2.05 2.02 -18.66
C ILE A 96 -1.39 1.94 -20.03
N THR A 97 -0.67 3.00 -20.41
CA THR A 97 0.05 3.09 -21.67
C THR A 97 1.51 2.66 -21.55
N GLN A 98 2.15 3.03 -20.44
CA GLN A 98 3.54 2.68 -20.10
C GLN A 98 3.66 2.40 -18.60
N ALA A 99 4.65 1.60 -18.23
CA ALA A 99 5.03 1.36 -16.83
C ALA A 99 6.52 1.03 -16.77
N GLU A 100 7.26 1.75 -15.93
CA GLU A 100 8.67 1.55 -15.65
C GLU A 100 8.85 1.19 -14.18
N SER A 101 9.64 0.15 -13.86
CA SER A 101 9.85 -0.26 -12.48
C SER A 101 10.68 0.77 -11.72
N ILE A 102 10.17 1.24 -10.58
CA ILE A 102 10.94 1.99 -9.58
C ILE A 102 11.50 1.01 -8.55
N ALA A 103 10.67 0.09 -8.04
CA ALA A 103 11.10 -0.94 -7.11
C ALA A 103 10.31 -2.25 -7.30
N SER A 104 11.02 -3.37 -7.16
CA SER A 104 10.50 -4.72 -7.37
C SER A 104 10.52 -5.49 -6.05
N TYR A 105 9.57 -5.18 -5.16
CA TYR A 105 9.51 -5.83 -3.85
C TYR A 105 8.90 -7.23 -3.90
N GLY A 106 8.03 -7.51 -4.89
CA GLY A 106 7.20 -8.70 -4.94
C GLY A 106 7.97 -10.02 -4.83
N ALA A 107 9.07 -10.18 -5.57
CA ALA A 107 9.86 -11.43 -5.54
C ALA A 107 10.50 -11.69 -4.16
N LEU A 108 11.03 -10.65 -3.50
CA LEU A 108 11.66 -10.77 -2.19
C LEU A 108 10.63 -11.04 -1.10
N ILE A 109 9.46 -10.39 -1.17
CA ILE A 109 8.34 -10.61 -0.25
C ILE A 109 7.78 -12.02 -0.41
N ALA A 110 7.57 -12.49 -1.66
CA ALA A 110 7.02 -13.81 -1.94
C ALA A 110 7.94 -14.99 -1.52
N ALA A 111 9.23 -14.73 -1.32
CA ALA A 111 10.17 -15.74 -0.84
C ALA A 111 9.97 -16.13 0.64
N ASP A 112 9.19 -15.36 1.40
CA ASP A 112 8.90 -15.61 2.81
C ASP A 112 7.40 -15.50 3.07
N TYR A 113 6.80 -16.57 3.63
CA TYR A 113 5.35 -16.64 3.86
C TYR A 113 4.85 -15.54 4.81
N GLY A 114 5.59 -15.27 5.89
CA GLY A 114 5.25 -14.23 6.85
C GLY A 114 5.24 -12.84 6.22
N SER A 115 6.25 -12.52 5.42
CA SER A 115 6.32 -11.26 4.66
C SER A 115 5.22 -11.16 3.61
N TYR A 116 4.90 -12.26 2.93
CA TYR A 116 3.83 -12.29 1.92
C TYR A 116 2.45 -12.03 2.53
N THR A 117 2.12 -12.72 3.63
CA THR A 117 0.83 -12.54 4.31
C THR A 117 0.70 -11.14 4.92
N ALA A 118 1.79 -10.60 5.49
CA ALA A 118 1.84 -9.23 5.98
C ALA A 118 1.65 -8.20 4.86
N ALA A 119 2.38 -8.33 3.76
CA ALA A 119 2.23 -7.44 2.59
C ALA A 119 0.81 -7.50 2.00
N SER A 120 0.22 -8.70 1.92
CA SER A 120 -1.15 -8.88 1.45
C SER A 120 -2.16 -8.15 2.33
N ALA A 121 -2.00 -8.21 3.66
CA ALA A 121 -2.83 -7.46 4.59
C ALA A 121 -2.62 -5.94 4.46
N MET A 122 -1.39 -5.48 4.21
CA MET A 122 -1.09 -4.06 4.00
C MET A 122 -1.77 -3.51 2.74
N VAL A 123 -1.64 -4.17 1.59
CA VAL A 123 -2.26 -3.69 0.34
C VAL A 123 -3.78 -3.79 0.38
N GLU A 124 -4.33 -4.81 1.06
CA GLU A 124 -5.77 -4.91 1.28
C GLU A 124 -6.28 -3.78 2.19
N THR A 125 -5.53 -3.41 3.22
CA THR A 125 -5.85 -2.26 4.08
C THR A 125 -5.77 -0.96 3.28
N ALA A 126 -4.70 -0.74 2.53
CA ALA A 126 -4.57 0.44 1.66
C ALA A 126 -5.75 0.60 0.71
N ASP A 127 -6.19 -0.49 0.06
CA ASP A 127 -7.35 -0.47 -0.84
C ASP A 127 -8.65 -0.02 -0.14
N ARG A 128 -8.73 -0.16 1.19
CA ARG A 128 -9.93 0.18 1.97
C ARG A 128 -9.90 1.54 2.61
N VAL A 129 -8.72 1.95 3.12
CA VAL A 129 -8.59 3.22 3.83
C VAL A 129 -8.34 4.40 2.90
N THR A 130 -7.97 4.15 1.63
CA THR A 130 -7.74 5.21 0.65
C THR A 130 -8.95 5.36 -0.27
N GLU A 131 -9.36 6.60 -0.45
CA GLU A 131 -10.39 7.01 -1.40
C GLU A 131 -9.73 7.46 -2.72
N ASP A 132 -10.54 7.98 -3.64
CA ASP A 132 -10.07 8.47 -4.94
C ASP A 132 -9.27 9.79 -4.81
N GLU A 133 -9.36 10.47 -3.69
CA GLU A 133 -8.51 11.63 -3.40
C GLU A 133 -7.14 11.21 -2.85
N GLY A 134 -6.08 11.81 -3.40
CA GLY A 134 -4.71 11.42 -3.12
C GLY A 134 -4.29 11.65 -1.67
N SER A 135 -3.69 10.64 -1.05
CA SER A 135 -2.99 10.74 0.23
C SER A 135 -1.54 10.35 0.07
N LEU A 136 -0.67 11.33 -0.11
CA LEU A 136 0.78 11.13 -0.18
C LEU A 136 1.31 10.36 1.05
N GLN A 137 0.76 10.61 2.22
CA GLN A 137 1.20 9.96 3.46
C GLN A 137 0.87 8.47 3.47
N GLN A 138 -0.33 8.07 3.01
CA GLN A 138 -0.70 6.65 2.85
C GLN A 138 0.18 5.95 1.81
N TYR A 139 0.47 6.61 0.69
CA TYR A 139 1.38 6.09 -0.34
C TYR A 139 2.79 5.85 0.23
N LEU A 140 3.37 6.86 0.88
CA LEU A 140 4.72 6.77 1.45
C LEU A 140 4.80 5.71 2.56
N LEU A 141 3.76 5.62 3.40
CA LEU A 141 3.69 4.62 4.46
C LEU A 141 3.68 3.20 3.87
N LEU A 142 2.84 2.94 2.85
CA LEU A 142 2.76 1.62 2.22
C LEU A 142 4.07 1.24 1.53
N VAL A 143 4.63 2.13 0.71
CA VAL A 143 5.90 1.89 0.02
C VAL A 143 7.04 1.64 1.01
N GLY A 144 7.10 2.42 2.10
CA GLY A 144 8.07 2.23 3.18
C GLY A 144 7.93 0.87 3.87
N ALA A 145 6.71 0.44 4.19
CA ALA A 145 6.44 -0.85 4.82
C ALA A 145 6.80 -2.03 3.88
N LEU A 146 6.43 -1.97 2.59
CA LEU A 146 6.80 -3.00 1.61
C LEU A 146 8.32 -3.08 1.41
N ARG A 147 9.02 -1.93 1.41
CA ARG A 147 10.48 -1.90 1.36
C ARG A 147 11.09 -2.58 2.59
N SER A 148 10.60 -2.24 3.79
CA SER A 148 11.06 -2.83 5.04
C SER A 148 10.89 -4.36 5.05
N LEU A 149 9.70 -4.87 4.62
CA LEU A 149 9.47 -6.30 4.46
C LEU A 149 10.44 -6.94 3.47
N SER A 150 10.65 -6.32 2.30
CA SER A 150 11.53 -6.85 1.26
C SER A 150 12.98 -6.95 1.70
N ARG A 151 13.43 -6.05 2.57
CA ARG A 151 14.78 -6.00 3.14
C ARG A 151 14.91 -6.73 4.46
N ARG A 152 13.79 -7.19 5.04
CA ARG A 152 13.74 -7.79 6.38
C ARG A 152 14.36 -6.87 7.45
N GLU A 153 14.09 -5.57 7.33
CA GLU A 153 14.60 -4.56 8.27
C GLU A 153 14.05 -4.80 9.68
N HIS A 154 12.79 -5.26 9.77
CA HIS A 154 12.07 -5.59 11.00
C HIS A 154 11.27 -6.89 10.82
N GLY A 155 10.82 -7.50 11.93
CA GLY A 155 9.94 -8.67 11.89
C GLY A 155 8.64 -8.38 11.12
N ALA A 156 8.18 -9.33 10.30
CA ALA A 156 7.02 -9.13 9.43
C ALA A 156 5.75 -8.75 10.20
N SER A 157 5.51 -9.37 11.38
CA SER A 157 4.37 -9.06 12.24
C SER A 157 4.44 -7.64 12.79
N LEU A 158 5.59 -7.22 13.33
CA LEU A 158 5.79 -5.86 13.85
C LEU A 158 5.63 -4.80 12.76
N THR A 159 6.18 -5.08 11.57
CA THR A 159 6.04 -4.17 10.41
C THR A 159 4.57 -4.02 10.00
N LEU A 160 3.80 -5.12 9.97
CA LEU A 160 2.38 -5.09 9.69
C LEU A 160 1.61 -4.32 10.76
N ASP A 161 1.87 -4.58 12.03
CA ASP A 161 1.16 -3.95 13.14
C ASP A 161 1.41 -2.43 13.19
N SER A 162 2.66 -2.01 12.98
CA SER A 162 3.00 -0.59 12.84
C SER A 162 2.29 0.05 11.64
N TYR A 163 2.29 -0.64 10.49
CA TYR A 163 1.61 -0.16 9.30
C TYR A 163 0.10 0.02 9.54
N LEU A 164 -0.57 -0.98 10.13
CA LEU A 164 -2.02 -0.93 10.40
C LEU A 164 -2.38 0.23 11.33
N LEU A 165 -1.69 0.37 12.47
CA LEU A 165 -1.93 1.45 13.42
C LEU A 165 -1.75 2.84 12.78
N ARG A 166 -0.67 3.02 12.04
CA ARG A 166 -0.36 4.31 11.39
C ARG A 166 -1.30 4.61 10.25
N SER A 167 -1.66 3.61 9.44
CA SER A 167 -2.60 3.77 8.33
C SER A 167 -4.00 4.13 8.83
N LEU A 168 -4.49 3.45 9.89
CA LEU A 168 -5.76 3.76 10.54
C LEU A 168 -5.74 5.14 11.19
N SER A 169 -4.63 5.52 11.83
CA SER A 169 -4.47 6.86 12.42
C SER A 169 -4.57 7.96 11.37
N MET A 170 -3.94 7.79 10.20
CA MET A 170 -4.05 8.72 9.07
C MET A 170 -5.48 8.78 8.48
N ALA A 171 -6.25 7.69 8.61
CA ALA A 171 -7.66 7.65 8.22
C ALA A 171 -8.62 8.24 9.26
N GLY A 172 -8.11 8.84 10.34
CA GLY A 172 -8.90 9.47 11.40
C GLY A 172 -9.27 8.55 12.56
N TRP A 173 -8.76 7.31 12.58
CA TRP A 173 -8.97 6.33 13.65
C TRP A 173 -7.71 6.10 14.47
N ALA A 174 -7.16 7.18 15.04
CA ALA A 174 -5.97 7.09 15.88
C ALA A 174 -6.33 6.49 17.26
N PRO A 175 -5.74 5.34 17.66
CA PRO A 175 -5.98 4.80 18.99
C PRO A 175 -5.23 5.60 20.06
N SER A 176 -5.84 5.73 21.25
CA SER A 176 -5.16 6.24 22.44
C SER A 176 -4.56 5.09 23.25
N PHE A 177 -3.27 5.17 23.58
CA PHE A 177 -2.58 4.16 24.40
C PHE A 177 -2.12 4.73 25.74
N GLN A 178 -2.15 6.04 25.94
CA GLN A 178 -1.71 6.72 27.16
C GLN A 178 -2.89 7.33 27.91
N ASP A 179 -3.57 8.29 27.28
CA ASP A 179 -4.68 8.99 27.88
C ASP A 179 -6.00 8.23 27.70
N CYS A 180 -6.96 8.49 28.56
CA CYS A 180 -8.29 7.90 28.45
C CYS A 180 -8.98 8.35 27.16
N ALA A 181 -9.33 7.42 26.27
CA ALA A 181 -9.99 7.70 25.00
C ALA A 181 -11.38 8.36 25.16
N VAL A 182 -12.02 8.22 26.33
CA VAL A 182 -13.36 8.77 26.61
C VAL A 182 -13.27 10.13 27.29
N THR A 183 -12.42 10.28 28.31
CA THR A 183 -12.40 11.47 29.16
C THR A 183 -11.20 12.38 28.92
N GLY A 184 -10.19 11.91 28.19
CA GLY A 184 -8.91 12.60 28.04
C GLY A 184 -8.06 12.63 29.32
N ALA A 185 -8.47 11.91 30.38
CA ALA A 185 -7.69 11.87 31.63
C ALA A 185 -6.30 11.24 31.37
N PRO A 186 -5.22 11.84 31.90
CA PRO A 186 -3.88 11.28 31.71
C PRO A 186 -3.77 9.91 32.36
N GLY A 187 -3.02 9.00 31.69
CA GLY A 187 -2.79 7.65 32.13
C GLY A 187 -1.73 7.52 33.23
N PRO A 188 -1.33 6.27 33.55
CA PRO A 188 -1.57 5.05 32.77
C PRO A 188 -2.95 4.43 33.01
N HIS A 189 -3.54 3.88 31.94
CA HIS A 189 -4.80 3.11 32.01
C HIS A 189 -4.57 1.70 31.46
N SER A 190 -5.14 0.67 32.14
CA SER A 190 -4.96 -0.73 31.72
C SER A 190 -6.14 -1.29 30.93
N ALA A 191 -7.35 -0.77 31.13
CA ALA A 191 -8.51 -1.19 30.34
C ALA A 191 -8.35 -0.69 28.89
N PHE A 192 -8.57 -1.58 27.92
CA PHE A 192 -8.50 -1.24 26.50
C PHE A 192 -9.80 -1.65 25.79
N VAL A 193 -10.47 -0.68 25.18
CA VAL A 193 -11.78 -0.91 24.56
C VAL A 193 -11.72 -0.41 23.11
N VAL A 194 -11.71 -1.36 22.17
CA VAL A 194 -11.61 -1.10 20.72
C VAL A 194 -12.69 -0.12 20.26
N GLN A 195 -13.93 -0.33 20.71
CA GLN A 195 -15.09 0.48 20.36
C GLN A 195 -15.00 1.93 20.84
N LEU A 196 -14.23 2.17 21.90
CA LEU A 196 -14.04 3.49 22.50
C LEU A 196 -12.73 4.15 22.01
N GLY A 197 -12.00 3.48 21.14
CA GLY A 197 -10.81 4.05 20.50
C GLY A 197 -9.51 3.89 21.32
N GLY A 198 -9.46 2.99 22.32
CA GLY A 198 -8.19 2.76 23.00
C GLY A 198 -8.24 2.50 24.51
N ALA A 199 -7.23 3.02 25.22
CA ALA A 199 -7.12 2.93 26.67
C ALA A 199 -8.20 3.75 27.36
N VAL A 200 -8.78 3.22 28.44
CA VAL A 200 -9.93 3.83 29.16
C VAL A 200 -9.64 3.80 30.65
N ALA A 201 -9.92 4.92 31.32
CA ALA A 201 -9.84 5.01 32.78
C ALA A 201 -10.83 4.04 33.44
N ASP A 202 -10.45 3.45 34.57
CA ASP A 202 -11.27 2.41 35.25
C ASP A 202 -12.71 2.88 35.53
N ALA A 203 -12.90 4.14 35.88
CA ALA A 203 -14.22 4.72 36.14
C ALA A 203 -15.12 4.82 34.88
N ALA A 204 -14.51 4.85 33.69
CA ALA A 204 -15.23 4.98 32.42
C ALA A 204 -15.24 3.65 31.62
N ALA A 205 -14.53 2.63 32.10
CA ALA A 205 -14.44 1.35 31.43
C ALA A 205 -15.71 0.52 31.64
N PRO A 206 -16.31 -0.04 30.57
CA PRO A 206 -17.40 -1.00 30.69
C PRO A 206 -17.00 -2.21 31.55
N PRO A 207 -17.96 -2.80 32.28
CA PRO A 207 -17.67 -4.02 33.05
C PRO A 207 -17.12 -5.14 32.17
N GLY A 208 -16.03 -5.81 32.63
CA GLY A 208 -15.40 -6.89 31.87
C GLY A 208 -14.50 -6.44 30.73
N SER A 209 -14.17 -5.15 30.62
CA SER A 209 -13.23 -4.65 29.61
C SER A 209 -11.88 -5.38 29.68
N PRO A 210 -11.30 -5.79 28.56
CA PRO A 210 -9.97 -6.38 28.51
C PRO A 210 -8.92 -5.45 29.12
N ARG A 211 -7.96 -6.04 29.84
CA ARG A 211 -6.85 -5.30 30.45
C ARG A 211 -5.54 -5.67 29.78
N LEU A 212 -4.77 -4.67 29.41
CA LEU A 212 -3.44 -4.81 28.86
C LEU A 212 -2.40 -4.52 29.94
N ASP A 213 -1.30 -5.26 29.91
CA ASP A 213 -0.14 -4.96 30.73
C ASP A 213 0.62 -3.73 30.18
N PRO A 214 1.41 -3.05 31.05
CA PRO A 214 2.13 -1.84 30.63
C PRO A 214 3.09 -2.07 29.46
N ASP A 215 3.74 -3.25 29.37
CA ASP A 215 4.70 -3.54 28.30
C ASP A 215 3.98 -3.66 26.94
N THR A 216 2.77 -4.27 26.93
CA THR A 216 1.95 -4.34 25.72
C THR A 216 1.50 -2.95 25.27
N LEU A 217 1.09 -2.07 26.20
CA LEU A 217 0.70 -0.68 25.88
C LEU A 217 1.89 0.14 25.37
N ALA A 218 3.06 -0.01 25.99
CA ALA A 218 4.28 0.64 25.54
C ALA A 218 4.68 0.21 24.12
N LEU A 219 4.57 -1.11 23.83
CA LEU A 219 4.82 -1.63 22.48
C LEU A 219 3.83 -1.07 21.46
N LEU A 220 2.53 -1.02 21.76
CA LEU A 220 1.52 -0.45 20.86
C LEU A 220 1.80 1.03 20.55
N SER A 221 2.21 1.80 21.57
CA SER A 221 2.65 3.19 21.40
C SER A 221 3.89 3.31 20.53
N ALA A 222 4.89 2.45 20.74
CA ALA A 222 6.11 2.39 19.93
C ALA A 222 5.82 2.06 18.46
N LEU A 223 4.93 1.09 18.21
CA LEU A 223 4.51 0.71 16.84
C LEU A 223 3.76 1.85 16.14
N LEU A 224 2.91 2.60 16.86
CA LEU A 224 2.19 3.74 16.31
C LEU A 224 3.14 4.88 15.93
N THR A 225 4.14 5.15 16.76
CA THR A 225 5.12 6.23 16.53
C THR A 225 6.26 5.83 15.60
N GLY A 226 6.50 4.52 15.40
CA GLY A 226 7.63 4.00 14.63
C GLY A 226 8.92 3.94 15.45
N ASP A 227 8.84 3.82 16.76
CA ASP A 227 9.98 3.62 17.66
C ASP A 227 10.43 2.15 17.62
N TRP A 228 11.22 1.82 16.60
CA TRP A 228 11.68 0.46 16.34
C TRP A 228 12.58 -0.12 17.45
N PRO A 229 13.51 0.64 18.05
CA PRO A 229 14.32 0.12 19.17
C PRO A 229 13.45 -0.43 20.31
N HIS A 230 12.39 0.27 20.71
CA HIS A 230 11.47 -0.20 21.73
C HIS A 230 10.60 -1.37 21.25
N ALA A 231 10.13 -1.30 20.00
CA ALA A 231 9.28 -2.36 19.42
C ALA A 231 10.01 -3.71 19.33
N GLU A 232 11.28 -3.70 18.94
CA GLU A 232 12.11 -4.91 18.81
C GLU A 232 12.60 -5.46 20.14
N ALA A 233 12.76 -4.62 21.16
CA ALA A 233 13.12 -5.04 22.50
C ALA A 233 11.97 -5.71 23.25
N ALA A 234 10.73 -5.61 22.76
CA ALA A 234 9.55 -6.18 23.41
C ALA A 234 9.58 -7.73 23.41
N THR A 235 9.05 -8.32 24.47
CA THR A 235 8.96 -9.79 24.60
C THR A 235 8.04 -10.39 23.56
N LEU A 236 8.26 -11.64 23.17
CA LEU A 236 7.37 -12.37 22.25
C LEU A 236 5.92 -12.39 22.73
N ARG A 237 5.70 -12.47 24.05
CA ARG A 237 4.37 -12.42 24.65
C ARG A 237 3.70 -11.07 24.40
N SER A 238 4.41 -9.98 24.67
CA SER A 238 3.88 -8.63 24.41
C SER A 238 3.63 -8.41 22.93
N GLN A 239 4.51 -8.91 22.05
CA GLN A 239 4.32 -8.84 20.59
C GLN A 239 3.06 -9.60 20.14
N ALA A 240 2.85 -10.85 20.59
CA ALA A 240 1.66 -11.63 20.25
C ALA A 240 0.39 -10.92 20.73
N ARG A 241 0.41 -10.37 21.95
CA ARG A 241 -0.73 -9.66 22.52
C ARG A 241 -1.03 -8.34 21.78
N ALA A 242 -0.01 -7.54 21.47
CA ALA A 242 -0.15 -6.33 20.69
C ALA A 242 -0.72 -6.62 19.30
N SER A 243 -0.20 -7.65 18.61
CA SER A 243 -0.73 -8.11 17.32
C SER A 243 -2.22 -8.47 17.39
N GLY A 244 -2.67 -9.12 18.47
CA GLY A 244 -4.08 -9.42 18.72
C GLY A 244 -4.92 -8.15 18.82
N VAL A 245 -4.44 -7.17 19.60
CA VAL A 245 -5.09 -5.85 19.76
C VAL A 245 -5.20 -5.12 18.43
N VAL A 246 -4.10 -5.04 17.68
CA VAL A 246 -4.05 -4.35 16.37
C VAL A 246 -5.02 -5.00 15.38
N ALA A 247 -5.07 -6.33 15.33
CA ALA A 247 -6.01 -7.04 14.46
C ALA A 247 -7.48 -6.73 14.82
N ALA A 248 -7.81 -6.77 16.12
CA ALA A 248 -9.16 -6.46 16.61
C ALA A 248 -9.53 -5.01 16.27
N TYR A 249 -8.60 -4.07 16.46
CA TYR A 249 -8.78 -2.66 16.16
C TYR A 249 -9.00 -2.43 14.66
N ALA A 250 -8.18 -3.04 13.81
CA ALA A 250 -8.33 -2.93 12.36
C ALA A 250 -9.66 -3.55 11.87
N GLN A 251 -10.07 -4.70 12.42
CA GLN A 251 -11.34 -5.33 12.05
C GLN A 251 -12.55 -4.48 12.45
N TRP A 252 -12.48 -3.78 13.59
CA TRP A 252 -13.55 -2.92 14.05
C TRP A 252 -13.79 -1.71 13.15
N HIS A 253 -12.71 -1.05 12.72
CA HIS A 253 -12.79 0.17 11.92
C HIS A 253 -12.99 -0.07 10.41
N LEU A 254 -12.74 -1.28 9.93
CA LEU A 254 -12.91 -1.62 8.53
C LEU A 254 -14.16 -2.49 8.35
N ASP A 255 -15.25 -1.92 7.82
CA ASP A 255 -16.60 -2.52 7.67
C ASP A 255 -16.61 -3.94 7.07
N ARG A 256 -15.62 -4.28 6.30
CA ARG A 256 -15.40 -5.64 5.79
C ARG A 256 -14.05 -6.11 6.27
N GLY A 257 -14.01 -7.10 7.15
CA GLY A 257 -12.77 -7.65 7.68
C GLY A 257 -11.68 -7.86 6.61
N ILE A 258 -10.45 -7.55 6.95
CA ILE A 258 -9.30 -7.78 6.05
C ILE A 258 -9.10 -9.29 5.92
N ARG A 259 -9.31 -9.84 4.74
CA ARG A 259 -9.24 -11.30 4.51
C ARG A 259 -7.85 -11.84 4.79
N SER A 260 -6.83 -11.13 4.37
CA SER A 260 -5.43 -11.50 4.55
C SER A 260 -4.98 -11.54 6.02
N LEU A 261 -5.66 -10.82 6.94
CA LEU A 261 -5.37 -10.91 8.38
C LEU A 261 -5.63 -12.31 8.97
N GLY A 262 -6.57 -13.07 8.41
CA GLY A 262 -6.83 -14.45 8.83
C GLY A 262 -5.68 -15.41 8.51
N LEU A 263 -4.77 -15.03 7.61
CA LEU A 263 -3.57 -15.82 7.25
C LEU A 263 -2.38 -15.52 8.16
N VAL A 264 -2.41 -14.40 8.89
CA VAL A 264 -1.37 -14.03 9.85
C VAL A 264 -1.70 -14.67 11.19
N ASP A 265 -0.74 -15.33 11.83
CA ASP A 265 -0.93 -15.94 13.15
C ASP A 265 -1.16 -14.85 14.22
N ARG A 266 -2.40 -14.76 14.72
CA ARG A 266 -2.85 -13.75 15.68
C ARG A 266 -3.83 -14.39 16.68
N SER A 267 -3.33 -15.30 17.48
CA SER A 267 -4.13 -16.12 18.38
C SER A 267 -4.99 -15.30 19.36
N ASP A 268 -4.53 -14.14 19.80
CA ASP A 268 -5.20 -13.34 20.85
C ASP A 268 -6.29 -12.38 20.32
N ALA A 269 -6.37 -12.13 19.00
CA ALA A 269 -7.30 -11.15 18.40
C ALA A 269 -8.77 -11.42 18.75
N ARG A 270 -9.16 -12.71 18.82
CA ARG A 270 -10.54 -13.11 19.06
C ARG A 270 -11.04 -12.81 20.47
N GLN A 271 -10.14 -12.68 21.44
CA GLN A 271 -10.52 -12.43 22.83
C GLN A 271 -10.90 -10.97 23.09
N LEU A 272 -10.47 -10.06 22.21
CA LEU A 272 -10.68 -8.62 22.36
C LEU A 272 -11.97 -8.11 21.69
N LEU A 273 -12.61 -8.93 20.84
CA LEU A 273 -13.89 -8.61 20.24
C LEU A 273 -15.06 -9.07 21.13
N PRO A 274 -16.19 -8.34 21.15
CA PRO A 274 -17.41 -8.79 21.81
C PRO A 274 -17.85 -10.16 21.28
N PRO A 275 -18.52 -11.00 22.08
CA PRO A 275 -18.93 -12.35 21.65
C PRO A 275 -19.80 -12.35 20.38
N THR A 276 -20.59 -11.31 20.17
CA THR A 276 -21.48 -11.14 18.99
C THR A 276 -20.75 -10.75 17.73
N GLU A 277 -19.50 -10.21 17.86
CA GLU A 277 -18.70 -9.70 16.74
C GLU A 277 -17.47 -10.56 16.47
N ARG A 278 -17.28 -11.63 17.24
CA ARG A 278 -16.18 -12.56 16.96
C ARG A 278 -16.41 -13.18 15.59
N PRO A 279 -15.43 -13.09 14.68
CA PRO A 279 -15.54 -13.75 13.39
C PRO A 279 -15.86 -15.23 13.63
N VAL A 280 -16.93 -15.71 13.00
CA VAL A 280 -17.14 -17.15 12.85
C VAL A 280 -15.86 -17.69 12.18
N PRO A 281 -15.28 -18.82 12.63
CA PRO A 281 -14.19 -19.44 11.92
C PRO A 281 -14.65 -19.57 10.47
N LEU A 282 -14.04 -18.84 9.56
CA LEU A 282 -14.12 -19.18 8.16
C LEU A 282 -13.47 -20.56 8.10
N ASP A 283 -14.26 -21.58 7.75
CA ASP A 283 -13.71 -22.83 7.24
C ASP A 283 -12.57 -22.42 6.32
N ALA A 284 -11.44 -23.11 6.42
CA ALA A 284 -10.20 -22.73 5.76
C ALA A 284 -10.51 -22.15 4.39
N PRO A 285 -10.04 -20.93 4.06
CA PRO A 285 -10.45 -20.28 2.82
C PRO A 285 -10.24 -21.30 1.71
N ASP A 286 -11.29 -21.50 0.93
CA ASP A 286 -11.24 -22.26 -0.29
C ASP A 286 -10.08 -21.63 -1.10
N LEU A 287 -8.89 -22.23 -1.01
CA LEU A 287 -7.70 -21.80 -1.76
C LEU A 287 -7.95 -21.96 -3.26
N ASP A 288 -9.03 -22.64 -3.63
CA ASP A 288 -9.56 -22.67 -5.00
C ASP A 288 -10.05 -21.30 -5.49
N GLY A 289 -10.27 -20.34 -4.60
CA GLY A 289 -10.55 -18.93 -4.94
C GLY A 289 -9.31 -18.00 -4.93
N ALA A 290 -8.18 -18.43 -4.39
CA ALA A 290 -6.90 -17.77 -4.61
C ALA A 290 -6.52 -18.00 -6.08
N ASP A 291 -6.52 -16.92 -6.87
CA ASP A 291 -6.27 -16.98 -8.31
C ASP A 291 -4.99 -17.83 -8.55
N PRO A 292 -5.10 -19.07 -9.09
CA PRO A 292 -3.96 -19.94 -9.30
C PRO A 292 -2.91 -19.30 -10.22
N ASP A 293 -3.32 -18.33 -11.06
CA ASP A 293 -2.41 -17.53 -11.85
C ASP A 293 -1.61 -16.54 -10.99
N LEU A 294 -2.12 -16.10 -9.83
CA LEU A 294 -1.36 -15.26 -8.90
C LEU A 294 -0.19 -16.04 -8.28
N ALA A 295 -0.45 -17.28 -7.85
CA ALA A 295 0.62 -18.18 -7.36
C ALA A 295 1.62 -18.54 -8.46
N ALA A 296 1.14 -18.81 -9.68
CA ALA A 296 1.99 -19.10 -10.84
C ALA A 296 2.77 -17.85 -11.30
N ALA A 297 2.16 -16.65 -11.28
CA ALA A 297 2.82 -15.39 -11.63
C ALA A 297 3.90 -15.01 -10.59
N LEU A 298 3.66 -15.24 -9.31
CA LEU A 298 4.63 -15.06 -8.24
C LEU A 298 5.78 -16.04 -8.36
N ALA A 299 5.51 -17.32 -8.67
CA ALA A 299 6.54 -18.33 -8.92
C ALA A 299 7.38 -17.96 -10.16
N ALA A 300 6.76 -17.49 -11.24
CA ALA A 300 7.45 -17.05 -12.46
C ALA A 300 8.30 -15.78 -12.21
N ALA A 301 7.79 -14.82 -11.42
CA ALA A 301 8.52 -13.62 -11.04
C ALA A 301 9.75 -13.96 -10.16
N THR A 302 9.60 -14.92 -9.23
CA THR A 302 10.70 -15.43 -8.39
C THR A 302 11.77 -16.10 -9.24
N ALA A 303 11.38 -16.95 -10.19
CA ALA A 303 12.30 -17.62 -11.11
C ALA A 303 13.02 -16.64 -12.07
N SER A 304 12.38 -15.54 -12.45
CA SER A 304 12.97 -14.48 -13.27
C SER A 304 13.97 -13.62 -12.49
N ALA A 305 13.66 -13.29 -11.24
CA ALA A 305 14.53 -12.50 -10.37
C ALA A 305 15.83 -13.23 -10.02
N VAL A 306 15.75 -14.56 -9.80
CA VAL A 306 16.93 -15.40 -9.55
C VAL A 306 17.86 -15.47 -10.77
N ARG A 307 17.32 -15.43 -11.99
CA ARG A 307 18.11 -15.43 -13.25
C ARG A 307 18.71 -14.06 -13.59
N SER A 308 18.21 -12.98 -13.01
CA SER A 308 18.66 -11.60 -13.31
C SER A 308 19.63 -11.03 -12.28
N THR A 309 20.06 -11.81 -11.29
CA THR A 309 21.10 -11.39 -10.37
C THR A 309 22.45 -11.50 -11.12
N PRO A 310 23.13 -10.37 -11.45
CA PRO A 310 24.46 -10.45 -12.02
C PRO A 310 25.38 -11.11 -11.00
N ALA A 311 26.17 -12.10 -11.45
CA ALA A 311 27.22 -12.72 -10.65
C ALA A 311 28.06 -11.60 -10.02
N ALA A 312 28.27 -11.68 -8.71
CA ALA A 312 29.08 -10.73 -7.98
C ALA A 312 30.40 -10.52 -8.72
N ALA A 313 30.67 -9.31 -9.14
CA ALA A 313 31.94 -8.94 -9.74
C ALA A 313 33.07 -9.30 -8.77
N GLU A 314 34.03 -10.11 -9.19
CA GLU A 314 35.23 -10.38 -8.44
C GLU A 314 35.89 -9.05 -8.03
N PRO A 315 36.38 -8.93 -6.78
CA PRO A 315 37.05 -7.70 -6.36
C PRO A 315 38.35 -7.55 -7.16
N ALA A 316 38.52 -6.40 -7.80
CA ALA A 316 39.75 -6.05 -8.52
C ALA A 316 40.97 -6.18 -7.60
N PRO A 317 42.13 -6.67 -8.09
CA PRO A 317 43.36 -6.77 -7.30
C PRO A 317 43.84 -5.38 -6.86
N PRO A 318 44.44 -5.24 -5.68
CA PRO A 318 44.89 -3.98 -5.15
C PRO A 318 45.92 -3.33 -6.04
N ALA A 319 45.72 -2.05 -6.38
CA ALA A 319 46.65 -1.24 -7.14
C ALA A 319 47.99 -1.14 -6.44
N ASP A 320 49.06 -1.43 -7.13
CA ASP A 320 50.45 -1.35 -6.72
C ASP A 320 50.81 0.10 -6.32
N ARG A 321 51.26 0.29 -5.09
CA ARG A 321 51.70 1.62 -4.59
C ARG A 321 53.08 1.94 -5.18
N PRO A 322 53.31 3.15 -5.74
CA PRO A 322 54.64 3.53 -6.19
C PRO A 322 55.60 3.65 -4.98
N ARG A 323 56.76 2.98 -5.12
CA ARG A 323 57.88 3.07 -4.18
C ARG A 323 58.39 4.50 -4.05
N ALA A 324 58.46 4.98 -2.83
CA ALA A 324 59.18 6.20 -2.49
C ALA A 324 60.62 6.08 -2.91
N GLN A 325 61.13 7.09 -3.67
CA GLN A 325 62.55 7.25 -3.96
C GLN A 325 63.20 7.82 -2.69
N GLU A 326 64.11 7.05 -2.08
CA GLU A 326 65.10 7.51 -1.11
C GLU A 326 66.08 8.46 -1.81
N THR A 327 66.12 9.70 -1.39
CA THR A 327 67.25 10.59 -1.61
C THR A 327 68.06 10.66 -0.34
N THR A 328 69.32 10.20 -0.41
CA THR A 328 70.36 10.37 0.59
C THR A 328 71.44 11.27 0.01
N PRO A 329 72.28 11.91 0.85
CA PRO A 329 72.48 13.30 1.15
C PRO A 329 73.32 14.03 0.17
#